data_571a05c03d10798eb5e8b6fd506219b3
#
_entry.id   571a05c03d10798eb5e8b6fd506219b3
#
_cell.length_a   1.000
_cell.length_b   1.000
_cell.length_c   1.000
_cell.angle_alpha   90.00
_cell.angle_beta   90.00
_cell.angle_gamma   90.00
#
_symmetry.space_group_name_H-M   'P 1'
#
loop_
_entity.id
_entity.type
_entity.pdbx_description
1 polymer ?
#
loop_
_entity_poly.entity_id
_entity_poly.type
_entity_poly.pdbx_seq_one_letter_code
_entity_poly.pdbx_strand_id
1 'polypeptide(L)'
;MNLSNIDEILDKYYNTFQERNDMSQIVITPQYVEDHRQWFEDMVRLFTLYPDYLVDVITPGDSFFKLYFYQRVFLRVCMRFREVSGTFPRAYSKSFLDFLDMNIRGIMQPRSKGFTCADTKKQAAQIVEEKTNEIYRLFPFLVNELNISDLDKMKKKYGNMGSDYAELKFRNDSQIDIVNTGNAGRGGRRHWGTLEEFAMMDGDAVNEVIIPLMNVDRRTVAGLLNPTEPHAAQTMITTAGYKGTYAHDRTLETLVDMAIEPDKAFCFGGDYRIPVMHGLLSVDKVKDKLQASSYKLESFLREYMSVWTGGSEDSYYSYTQISKCRNLVRPEFKREKDFKGFYVCAVDVARFEGDQTVAMVFKVYTEGERYKIHLVNIKILNGTHFRDQAAMLKQLDLEFDFKAIVMDINGNGAGLADYMIDEQDLNGIYYRPYGFLNKTKYSNTEKRGNVRKLFGIEANRSLNSEIYTNAHIILSLKRVSLLLNERQARRYFSQYKTWNKMNPVQQANKLIPYAQTTKLQDQLSNLKANLDTNSTIVLTRINSHTRKDLVSAFVYGLYYINSIEEEERKKNNRDWSKAQYNFLN
;
A
#
# COMPACT_ATOMS: atom_id res chain seq x y z
N MET A 1 2.59 19.69 26.11
CA MET A 1 2.91 21.13 26.03
C MET A 1 1.77 21.90 26.69
N ASN A 2 2.06 22.75 27.66
CA ASN A 2 1.00 23.47 28.40
C ASN A 2 0.45 24.60 27.50
N LEU A 3 -0.78 24.47 27.03
CA LEU A 3 -1.46 25.45 26.17
C LEU A 3 -1.63 26.84 26.81
N SER A 4 -1.44 26.96 28.15
CA SER A 4 -1.57 28.19 28.88
C SER A 4 -0.55 29.30 28.51
N ASN A 5 0.56 28.95 27.85
CA ASN A 5 1.56 29.94 27.40
C ASN A 5 1.28 30.52 26.01
N ILE A 6 0.33 29.97 25.26
CA ILE A 6 0.09 30.41 23.87
C ILE A 6 -0.69 31.72 23.84
N ASP A 7 -1.69 31.85 24.70
CA ASP A 7 -2.47 33.09 24.80
C ASP A 7 -1.58 34.25 25.25
N GLU A 8 -0.65 33.99 26.16
CA GLU A 8 0.34 34.97 26.62
C GLU A 8 1.31 35.41 25.51
N ILE A 9 1.74 34.47 24.66
CA ILE A 9 2.57 34.77 23.48
C ILE A 9 1.76 35.54 22.43
N LEU A 10 0.50 35.19 22.20
CA LEU A 10 -0.38 35.87 21.25
C LEU A 10 -0.71 37.30 21.73
N ASP A 11 -1.01 37.51 23.00
CA ASP A 11 -1.26 38.82 23.56
C ASP A 11 -0.01 39.72 23.52
N LYS A 12 1.16 39.15 23.82
CA LYS A 12 2.44 39.85 23.71
C LYS A 12 2.76 40.19 22.23
N TYR A 13 2.45 39.30 21.30
CA TYR A 13 2.59 39.53 19.86
C TYR A 13 1.67 40.63 19.38
N TYR A 14 0.40 40.64 19.76
CA TYR A 14 -0.59 41.65 19.39
C TYR A 14 -0.21 43.04 19.93
N ASN A 15 0.18 43.12 21.19
CA ASN A 15 0.60 44.36 21.84
C ASN A 15 1.90 44.91 21.21
N THR A 16 2.88 44.06 20.93
CA THR A 16 4.13 44.44 20.28
C THR A 16 3.92 44.93 18.85
N PHE A 17 2.94 44.40 18.12
CA PHE A 17 2.58 44.85 16.75
C PHE A 17 1.84 46.20 16.77
N GLN A 18 1.00 46.45 17.76
CA GLN A 18 0.30 47.74 17.92
C GLN A 18 1.24 48.89 18.35
N GLU A 19 2.26 48.60 19.14
CA GLU A 19 3.23 49.58 19.60
C GLU A 19 4.26 49.99 18.53
N ARG A 20 4.41 49.24 17.44
CA ARG A 20 5.43 49.43 16.40
C ARG A 20 4.87 49.80 15.05
N ASN A 21 4.05 50.82 14.97
CA ASN A 21 3.51 51.34 13.69
C ASN A 21 4.56 51.89 12.72
N ASP A 22 5.86 51.87 13.04
CA ASP A 22 6.92 52.37 12.19
C ASP A 22 8.13 51.42 12.10
N MET A 23 7.84 50.17 11.70
CA MET A 23 8.87 49.13 11.46
C MET A 23 9.79 49.42 10.27
N SER A 24 9.46 50.38 9.42
CA SER A 24 10.24 50.73 8.22
C SER A 24 11.63 51.32 8.52
N GLN A 25 11.86 51.75 9.77
CA GLN A 25 13.13 52.39 10.21
C GLN A 25 14.03 51.49 11.06
N ILE A 26 13.63 50.24 11.35
CA ILE A 26 14.45 49.36 12.21
C ILE A 26 15.50 48.64 11.35
N VAL A 27 16.77 48.98 11.56
CA VAL A 27 17.89 48.21 11.01
C VAL A 27 18.17 47.02 11.93
N ILE A 28 17.89 45.81 11.41
CA ILE A 28 18.18 44.57 12.17
C ILE A 28 19.70 44.31 12.12
N THR A 29 20.37 44.66 13.19
CA THR A 29 21.79 44.39 13.43
C THR A 29 21.96 43.11 14.28
N PRO A 30 23.16 42.47 14.30
CA PRO A 30 23.41 41.38 15.25
C PRO A 30 23.15 41.76 16.69
N GLN A 31 23.45 43.00 17.10
CA GLN A 31 23.19 43.52 18.44
C GLN A 31 21.66 43.61 18.69
N TYR A 32 20.90 44.12 17.71
CA TYR A 32 19.43 44.17 17.84
C TYR A 32 18.82 42.77 18.02
N VAL A 33 19.31 41.75 17.31
CA VAL A 33 18.85 40.36 17.47
C VAL A 33 19.19 39.83 18.86
N GLU A 34 20.37 40.12 19.39
CA GLU A 34 20.76 39.72 20.74
C GLU A 34 19.92 40.38 21.82
N ASP A 35 19.68 41.70 21.68
CA ASP A 35 18.84 42.49 22.63
C ASP A 35 17.38 42.05 22.64
N HIS A 36 16.92 41.43 21.51
CA HIS A 36 15.53 40.94 21.33
C HIS A 36 15.47 39.42 21.19
N ARG A 37 16.50 38.70 21.64
CA ARG A 37 16.64 37.23 21.46
C ARG A 37 15.36 36.47 21.89
N GLN A 38 14.83 36.78 23.07
CA GLN A 38 13.64 36.10 23.61
C GLN A 38 12.43 36.30 22.68
N TRP A 39 12.26 37.49 22.14
CA TRP A 39 11.17 37.80 21.21
C TRP A 39 11.31 36.97 19.90
N PHE A 40 12.51 36.87 19.34
CA PHE A 40 12.73 36.06 18.16
C PHE A 40 12.53 34.57 18.43
N GLU A 41 12.95 34.06 19.57
CA GLU A 41 12.70 32.68 19.98
C GLU A 41 11.21 32.40 20.15
N ASP A 42 10.44 33.30 20.74
CA ASP A 42 8.99 33.18 20.89
C ASP A 42 8.30 33.20 19.52
N MET A 43 8.74 34.04 18.57
CA MET A 43 8.22 34.06 17.20
C MET A 43 8.51 32.76 16.45
N VAL A 44 9.73 32.23 16.57
CA VAL A 44 10.06 30.94 15.97
C VAL A 44 9.18 29.83 16.54
N ARG A 45 8.96 29.79 17.84
CA ARG A 45 8.04 28.83 18.48
C ARG A 45 6.61 28.99 17.98
N LEU A 46 6.11 30.23 17.93
CA LEU A 46 4.78 30.54 17.42
C LEU A 46 4.60 30.05 15.99
N PHE A 47 5.50 30.40 15.09
CA PHE A 47 5.39 30.00 13.67
C PHE A 47 5.62 28.51 13.45
N THR A 48 6.38 27.84 14.30
CA THR A 48 6.49 26.38 14.27
C THR A 48 5.18 25.70 14.66
N LEU A 49 4.46 26.23 15.65
CA LEU A 49 3.17 25.69 16.09
C LEU A 49 1.99 26.15 15.23
N TYR A 50 2.08 27.35 14.69
CA TYR A 50 1.06 28.01 13.87
C TYR A 50 1.67 28.55 12.56
N PRO A 51 2.05 27.65 11.64
CA PRO A 51 2.70 28.04 10.39
C PRO A 51 1.81 28.92 9.51
N ASP A 52 0.51 28.86 9.67
CA ASP A 52 -0.45 29.74 9.00
C ASP A 52 -0.29 31.22 9.39
N TYR A 53 0.15 31.52 10.61
CA TYR A 53 0.46 32.90 11.00
C TYR A 53 1.74 33.41 10.31
N LEU A 54 2.73 32.54 10.08
CA LEU A 54 3.88 32.91 9.24
C LEU A 54 3.40 33.26 7.84
N VAL A 55 2.49 32.49 7.26
CA VAL A 55 1.94 32.77 5.91
C VAL A 55 1.22 34.12 5.90
N ASP A 56 0.45 34.45 6.93
CA ASP A 56 -0.19 35.77 7.04
C ASP A 56 0.84 36.92 7.07
N VAL A 57 1.96 36.73 7.80
CA VAL A 57 3.03 37.74 7.91
C VAL A 57 3.79 37.95 6.60
N ILE A 58 4.08 36.87 5.85
CA ILE A 58 4.82 36.95 4.59
C ILE A 58 3.95 37.25 3.37
N THR A 59 2.63 37.28 3.54
CA THR A 59 1.71 37.65 2.46
C THR A 59 1.81 39.17 2.21
N PRO A 60 2.10 39.62 0.98
CA PRO A 60 2.15 41.06 0.67
C PRO A 60 0.82 41.76 0.99
N GLY A 61 0.91 42.99 1.53
CA GLY A 61 -0.27 43.74 1.96
C GLY A 61 -1.26 44.10 0.86
N ASP A 62 -0.83 44.11 -0.40
CA ASP A 62 -1.64 44.31 -1.59
C ASP A 62 -2.17 43.01 -2.22
N SER A 63 -1.83 41.86 -1.61
CA SER A 63 -2.25 40.55 -2.08
C SER A 63 -3.70 40.25 -1.70
N PHE A 64 -4.45 39.70 -2.65
CA PHE A 64 -5.78 39.14 -2.39
C PHE A 64 -5.73 37.72 -1.79
N PHE A 65 -4.54 37.14 -1.63
CA PHE A 65 -4.38 35.81 -1.09
C PHE A 65 -4.71 35.78 0.40
N LYS A 66 -5.55 34.82 0.79
CA LYS A 66 -5.85 34.50 2.20
C LYS A 66 -6.03 33.01 2.35
N LEU A 67 -5.42 32.45 3.39
CA LEU A 67 -5.65 31.06 3.75
C LEU A 67 -7.09 30.86 4.27
N TYR A 68 -7.78 29.90 3.69
CA TYR A 68 -9.06 29.43 4.23
C TYR A 68 -8.86 28.59 5.49
N PHE A 69 -9.89 28.43 6.29
CA PHE A 69 -9.80 27.71 7.55
C PHE A 69 -9.23 26.29 7.39
N TYR A 70 -9.68 25.51 6.42
CA TYR A 70 -9.17 24.17 6.18
C TYR A 70 -7.68 24.14 5.78
N GLN A 71 -7.20 25.17 5.08
CA GLN A 71 -5.80 25.31 4.70
C GLN A 71 -4.92 25.60 5.93
N ARG A 72 -5.42 26.41 6.86
CA ARG A 72 -4.76 26.63 8.15
C ARG A 72 -4.66 25.37 8.97
N VAL A 73 -5.74 24.58 9.04
CA VAL A 73 -5.75 23.26 9.70
C VAL A 73 -4.72 22.35 9.06
N PHE A 74 -4.67 22.32 7.72
CA PHE A 74 -3.69 21.49 6.98
C PHE A 74 -2.25 21.81 7.41
N LEU A 75 -1.83 23.06 7.33
CA LEU A 75 -0.48 23.48 7.70
C LEU A 75 -0.15 23.16 9.18
N ARG A 76 -1.08 23.44 10.09
CA ARG A 76 -0.90 23.13 11.50
C ARG A 76 -0.75 21.64 11.78
N VAL A 77 -1.53 20.80 11.09
CA VAL A 77 -1.49 19.35 11.24
C VAL A 77 -0.16 18.80 10.72
N CYS A 78 0.26 19.20 9.51
CA CYS A 78 1.52 18.74 8.95
C CYS A 78 2.71 19.07 9.84
N MET A 79 2.79 20.28 10.40
CA MET A 79 3.91 20.68 11.28
C MET A 79 3.95 19.96 12.63
N ARG A 80 2.80 19.51 13.15
CA ARG A 80 2.68 19.01 14.54
C ARG A 80 2.80 17.50 14.67
N PHE A 81 2.30 16.76 13.67
CA PHE A 81 2.17 15.32 13.79
C PHE A 81 3.29 14.60 13.03
N ARG A 82 3.72 13.48 13.60
CA ARG A 82 4.73 12.62 12.98
C ARG A 82 4.18 11.92 11.74
N GLU A 83 2.94 11.49 11.79
CA GLU A 83 2.28 10.80 10.71
C GLU A 83 0.96 11.47 10.36
N VAL A 84 0.86 11.93 9.12
CA VAL A 84 -0.32 12.62 8.61
C VAL A 84 -0.84 11.88 7.38
N SER A 85 -2.12 11.52 7.39
CA SER A 85 -2.80 10.95 6.22
C SER A 85 -3.96 11.85 5.79
N GLY A 86 -3.87 12.40 4.57
CA GLY A 86 -4.85 13.29 4.00
C GLY A 86 -5.51 12.71 2.75
N THR A 87 -6.84 12.52 2.78
CA THR A 87 -7.63 12.13 1.60
C THR A 87 -8.52 13.28 1.17
N PHE A 88 -8.23 13.88 0.00
CA PHE A 88 -8.85 15.12 -0.45
C PHE A 88 -9.39 15.03 -1.87
N PRO A 89 -10.43 15.79 -2.21
CA PRO A 89 -10.98 15.84 -3.56
C PRO A 89 -10.07 16.61 -4.51
N ARG A 90 -10.43 16.62 -5.77
CA ARG A 90 -9.85 17.55 -6.76
C ARG A 90 -10.16 19.00 -6.39
N ALA A 91 -9.27 19.91 -6.77
CA ALA A 91 -9.33 21.36 -6.51
C ALA A 91 -9.25 21.75 -5.01
N TYR A 92 -8.77 20.87 -4.14
CA TYR A 92 -8.60 21.15 -2.71
C TYR A 92 -7.30 21.91 -2.39
N SER A 93 -6.51 22.25 -3.38
CA SER A 93 -5.16 22.87 -3.23
C SER A 93 -4.15 22.01 -2.49
N LYS A 94 -4.31 20.67 -2.47
CA LYS A 94 -3.48 19.75 -1.69
C LYS A 94 -1.99 19.90 -1.95
N SER A 95 -1.55 19.81 -3.22
CA SER A 95 -0.13 19.90 -3.57
C SER A 95 0.46 21.31 -3.33
N PHE A 96 -0.36 22.36 -3.46
CA PHE A 96 0.05 23.72 -3.09
C PHE A 96 0.31 23.83 -1.58
N LEU A 97 -0.60 23.34 -0.76
CA LEU A 97 -0.47 23.38 0.70
C LEU A 97 0.68 22.51 1.20
N ASP A 98 0.83 21.35 0.62
CA ASP A 98 1.91 20.44 0.93
C ASP A 98 3.27 21.08 0.65
N PHE A 99 3.44 21.63 -0.54
CA PHE A 99 4.69 22.27 -0.91
C PHE A 99 4.95 23.58 -0.14
N LEU A 100 3.90 24.28 0.28
CA LEU A 100 4.01 25.43 1.18
C LEU A 100 4.48 24.97 2.57
N ASP A 101 3.93 23.90 3.13
CA ASP A 101 4.41 23.28 4.38
C ASP A 101 5.88 22.88 4.28
N MET A 102 6.28 22.23 3.20
CA MET A 102 7.67 21.85 2.96
C MET A 102 8.61 23.05 2.99
N ASN A 103 8.24 24.17 2.33
CA ASN A 103 9.02 25.40 2.37
C ASN A 103 9.13 25.99 3.78
N ILE A 104 8.02 26.05 4.51
CA ILE A 104 7.99 26.52 5.90
C ILE A 104 8.92 25.65 6.77
N ARG A 105 8.85 24.31 6.63
CA ARG A 105 9.76 23.40 7.33
C ARG A 105 11.22 23.63 6.97
N GLY A 106 11.53 23.80 5.68
CA GLY A 106 12.88 24.11 5.22
C GLY A 106 13.43 25.39 5.87
N ILE A 107 12.60 26.41 6.06
CA ILE A 107 12.99 27.68 6.70
C ILE A 107 13.09 27.52 8.22
N MET A 108 12.09 26.93 8.86
CA MET A 108 11.97 26.84 10.31
C MET A 108 12.86 25.79 10.96
N GLN A 109 13.36 24.82 10.18
CA GLN A 109 14.17 23.69 10.65
C GLN A 109 15.56 23.70 10.00
N PRO A 110 16.50 24.52 10.49
CA PRO A 110 17.87 24.60 9.92
C PRO A 110 18.54 23.23 9.77
N ARG A 111 19.29 23.04 8.67
CA ARG A 111 19.98 21.79 8.33
C ARG A 111 19.05 20.59 8.14
N SER A 112 17.76 20.82 7.96
CA SER A 112 16.84 19.74 7.65
C SER A 112 16.99 19.25 6.22
N LYS A 113 16.67 17.99 6.00
CA LYS A 113 16.62 17.37 4.67
C LYS A 113 15.23 16.80 4.48
N GLY A 114 14.44 17.51 3.69
CA GLY A 114 13.10 17.10 3.29
C GLY A 114 13.11 16.47 1.90
N PHE A 115 12.09 15.69 1.62
CA PHE A 115 11.86 15.17 0.27
C PHE A 115 10.38 15.11 -0.06
N THR A 116 10.10 15.10 -1.36
CA THR A 116 8.81 14.66 -1.89
C THR A 116 8.99 13.50 -2.85
N CYS A 117 8.02 12.62 -2.91
CA CYS A 117 7.95 11.58 -3.90
C CYS A 117 6.52 11.45 -4.43
N ALA A 118 6.41 10.97 -5.66
CA ALA A 118 5.17 10.59 -6.32
C ALA A 118 5.38 9.20 -6.96
N ASP A 119 4.39 8.68 -7.66
CA ASP A 119 4.49 7.38 -8.34
C ASP A 119 5.72 7.34 -9.27
N THR A 120 6.01 8.43 -9.96
CA THR A 120 7.21 8.56 -10.80
C THR A 120 8.03 9.80 -10.42
N LYS A 121 9.36 9.69 -10.59
CA LYS A 121 10.31 10.80 -10.37
C LYS A 121 10.00 12.02 -11.24
N LYS A 122 9.62 11.80 -12.49
CA LYS A 122 9.22 12.86 -13.42
C LYS A 122 8.00 13.62 -12.91
N GLN A 123 6.99 12.92 -12.40
CA GLN A 123 5.80 13.54 -11.82
C GLN A 123 6.16 14.38 -10.58
N ALA A 124 7.01 13.84 -9.69
CA ALA A 124 7.48 14.58 -8.52
C ALA A 124 8.24 15.86 -8.92
N ALA A 125 9.15 15.80 -9.92
CA ALA A 125 9.88 16.95 -10.42
C ALA A 125 8.95 18.03 -10.99
N GLN A 126 7.98 17.63 -11.80
CA GLN A 126 7.00 18.55 -12.38
C GLN A 126 6.15 19.25 -11.31
N ILE A 127 5.70 18.51 -10.28
CA ILE A 127 4.94 19.10 -9.16
C ILE A 127 5.80 20.14 -8.43
N VAL A 128 7.06 19.79 -8.10
CA VAL A 128 7.97 20.70 -7.41
C VAL A 128 8.23 21.96 -8.23
N GLU A 129 8.51 21.85 -9.52
CA GLU A 129 8.75 23.00 -10.39
C GLU A 129 7.52 23.93 -10.48
N GLU A 130 6.34 23.35 -10.71
CA GLU A 130 5.09 24.11 -10.82
C GLU A 130 4.77 24.83 -9.51
N LYS A 131 4.85 24.13 -8.39
CA LYS A 131 4.49 24.70 -7.07
C LYS A 131 5.55 25.67 -6.55
N THR A 132 6.81 25.46 -6.85
CA THR A 132 7.88 26.45 -6.60
C THR A 132 7.55 27.79 -7.26
N ASN A 133 7.24 27.77 -8.54
CA ASN A 133 6.90 28.99 -9.26
C ASN A 133 5.63 29.69 -8.74
N GLU A 134 4.62 28.91 -8.35
CA GLU A 134 3.38 29.42 -7.78
C GLU A 134 3.63 30.09 -6.42
N ILE A 135 4.33 29.40 -5.50
CA ILE A 135 4.56 29.88 -4.13
C ILE A 135 5.44 31.12 -4.10
N TYR A 136 6.56 31.14 -4.83
CA TYR A 136 7.45 32.30 -4.82
C TYR A 136 6.90 33.51 -5.57
N ARG A 137 5.90 33.32 -6.42
CA ARG A 137 5.11 34.43 -6.97
C ARG A 137 4.15 35.02 -5.95
N LEU A 138 3.52 34.18 -5.11
CA LEU A 138 2.59 34.62 -4.08
C LEU A 138 3.30 35.19 -2.85
N PHE A 139 4.44 34.63 -2.52
CA PHE A 139 5.24 34.99 -1.34
C PHE A 139 6.68 35.35 -1.72
N PRO A 140 6.90 36.49 -2.36
CA PRO A 140 8.23 36.85 -2.86
C PRO A 140 9.28 37.00 -1.76
N PHE A 141 8.87 37.27 -0.51
CA PHE A 141 9.81 37.29 0.64
C PHE A 141 10.52 35.95 0.87
N LEU A 142 9.88 34.82 0.57
CA LEU A 142 10.49 33.49 0.73
C LEU A 142 11.69 33.28 -0.20
N VAL A 143 11.78 34.00 -1.32
CA VAL A 143 12.93 33.92 -2.24
C VAL A 143 14.22 34.33 -1.54
N ASN A 144 14.15 35.18 -0.53
CA ASN A 144 15.32 35.61 0.23
C ASN A 144 15.91 34.50 1.13
N GLU A 145 15.12 33.48 1.43
CA GLU A 145 15.56 32.34 2.20
C GLU A 145 16.30 31.29 1.35
N LEU A 146 16.21 31.39 0.02
CA LEU A 146 16.89 30.48 -0.88
C LEU A 146 18.38 30.78 -1.00
N ASN A 147 19.18 29.72 -1.08
CA ASN A 147 20.62 29.80 -1.37
C ASN A 147 20.84 29.77 -2.89
N ILE A 148 20.50 30.87 -3.55
CA ILE A 148 20.61 31.08 -5.00
C ILE A 148 21.30 32.41 -5.32
N SER A 149 21.92 32.52 -6.50
CA SER A 149 22.55 33.76 -6.96
C SER A 149 21.51 34.85 -7.28
N ASP A 150 21.93 36.12 -7.21
CA ASP A 150 21.04 37.22 -7.58
C ASP A 150 20.65 37.16 -9.07
N LEU A 151 21.55 36.63 -9.91
CA LEU A 151 21.25 36.38 -11.33
C LEU A 151 20.11 35.35 -11.51
N ASP A 152 20.13 34.27 -10.70
CA ASP A 152 19.06 33.26 -10.74
C ASP A 152 17.73 33.82 -10.21
N LYS A 153 17.78 34.67 -9.17
CA LYS A 153 16.58 35.40 -8.69
C LYS A 153 15.97 36.26 -9.80
N MET A 154 16.81 37.04 -10.50
CA MET A 154 16.34 37.87 -11.63
C MET A 154 15.73 37.03 -12.76
N LYS A 155 16.30 35.86 -13.03
CA LYS A 155 15.76 34.90 -14.02
C LYS A 155 14.60 34.05 -13.50
N LYS A 156 14.13 34.27 -12.26
CA LYS A 156 13.12 33.46 -11.58
C LYS A 156 13.47 31.96 -11.54
N LYS A 157 14.76 31.68 -11.41
CA LYS A 157 15.27 30.32 -11.30
C LYS A 157 15.51 30.00 -9.82
N TYR A 158 14.52 29.36 -9.16
CA TYR A 158 14.47 29.22 -7.71
C TYR A 158 15.16 27.95 -7.15
N GLY A 159 15.68 27.09 -8.01
CA GLY A 159 16.36 25.86 -7.61
C GLY A 159 17.00 25.15 -8.79
N ASN A 160 17.52 23.96 -8.55
CA ASN A 160 18.05 23.11 -9.60
C ASN A 160 16.95 22.14 -10.05
N MET A 161 16.40 22.39 -11.24
CA MET A 161 15.23 21.69 -11.78
C MET A 161 15.57 21.04 -13.13
N GLY A 162 15.03 19.83 -13.36
CA GLY A 162 15.13 19.07 -14.58
C GLY A 162 13.93 18.16 -14.78
N SER A 163 13.93 17.38 -15.84
CA SER A 163 12.78 16.52 -16.19
C SER A 163 12.47 15.43 -15.14
N ASP A 164 13.47 15.00 -14.40
CA ASP A 164 13.40 13.94 -13.38
C ASP A 164 14.23 14.27 -12.14
N TYR A 165 14.49 15.55 -11.95
CA TYR A 165 15.31 16.06 -10.88
C TYR A 165 14.79 17.43 -10.41
N ALA A 166 14.68 17.61 -9.09
CA ALA A 166 14.35 18.90 -8.48
C ALA A 166 15.02 19.00 -7.10
N GLU A 167 15.67 20.13 -6.84
CA GLU A 167 16.31 20.41 -5.55
C GLU A 167 16.19 21.90 -5.23
N LEU A 168 15.75 22.20 -4.02
CA LEU A 168 15.74 23.53 -3.40
C LEU A 168 16.72 23.53 -2.25
N LYS A 169 17.57 24.57 -2.15
CA LYS A 169 18.51 24.79 -1.05
C LYS A 169 18.19 26.12 -0.37
N PHE A 170 18.20 26.09 0.96
CA PHE A 170 17.96 27.26 1.79
C PHE A 170 19.25 27.77 2.42
N ARG A 171 19.26 29.03 2.82
CA ARG A 171 20.43 29.69 3.44
C ARG A 171 20.82 29.11 4.80
N ASN A 172 19.89 28.46 5.47
CA ASN A 172 20.09 27.78 6.76
C ASN A 172 20.60 26.32 6.62
N ASP A 173 21.17 25.97 5.46
CA ASP A 173 21.66 24.63 5.08
C ASP A 173 20.59 23.54 5.02
N SER A 174 19.32 23.90 5.03
CA SER A 174 18.26 22.94 4.75
C SER A 174 18.08 22.74 3.24
N GLN A 175 17.48 21.61 2.87
CA GLN A 175 17.20 21.28 1.47
C GLN A 175 15.90 20.48 1.33
N ILE A 176 15.28 20.61 0.15
CA ILE A 176 14.15 19.80 -0.31
C ILE A 176 14.56 19.20 -1.64
N ASP A 177 14.40 17.90 -1.82
CA ASP A 177 14.63 17.23 -3.09
C ASP A 177 13.52 16.20 -3.40
N ILE A 178 13.62 15.56 -4.55
CA ILE A 178 12.73 14.47 -4.94
C ILE A 178 13.42 13.12 -4.78
N VAL A 179 12.67 12.13 -4.32
CA VAL A 179 13.16 10.76 -4.13
C VAL A 179 12.44 9.81 -5.09
N ASN A 180 13.18 8.83 -5.58
CA ASN A 180 12.63 7.74 -6.38
C ASN A 180 12.08 6.64 -5.46
N THR A 181 10.90 6.12 -5.78
CA THR A 181 10.29 4.96 -5.11
C THR A 181 10.97 3.63 -5.45
N GLY A 182 11.78 3.56 -6.52
CA GLY A 182 12.54 2.37 -6.90
C GLY A 182 13.84 2.18 -6.09
N ASN A 183 14.52 1.05 -6.30
CA ASN A 183 15.78 0.71 -5.62
C ASN A 183 16.89 1.77 -5.71
N ALA A 184 16.89 2.58 -6.77
CA ALA A 184 17.79 3.72 -6.91
C ALA A 184 17.54 4.85 -5.88
N GLY A 185 16.41 4.83 -5.19
CA GLY A 185 16.10 5.75 -4.08
C GLY A 185 16.79 5.39 -2.78
N ARG A 186 17.36 4.18 -2.67
CA ARG A 186 18.10 3.74 -1.48
C ARG A 186 19.40 4.54 -1.36
N GLY A 187 19.50 5.32 -0.31
CA GLY A 187 20.70 6.11 0.01
C GLY A 187 20.37 7.58 0.27
N GLY A 188 21.08 8.16 1.18
CA GLY A 188 20.84 9.50 1.68
C GLY A 188 19.81 9.53 2.82
N ARG A 189 20.16 10.31 3.84
CA ARG A 189 19.33 10.48 5.03
C ARG A 189 18.37 11.65 4.83
N ARG A 190 17.13 11.48 5.26
CA ARG A 190 16.11 12.53 5.29
C ARG A 190 15.52 12.61 6.68
N HIS A 191 14.94 13.77 7.02
CA HIS A 191 14.36 14.01 8.34
C HIS A 191 12.83 14.01 8.28
N TRP A 192 12.26 14.36 7.14
CA TRP A 192 10.83 14.38 6.87
C TRP A 192 10.57 14.23 5.37
N GLY A 193 9.37 13.84 5.03
CA GLY A 193 9.00 13.68 3.63
C GLY A 193 7.51 13.65 3.37
N THR A 194 7.17 13.92 2.12
CA THR A 194 5.80 13.91 1.62
C THR A 194 5.64 12.90 0.50
N LEU A 195 4.54 12.15 0.58
CA LEU A 195 4.12 11.17 -0.42
C LEU A 195 2.89 11.73 -1.13
N GLU A 196 3.09 12.29 -2.33
CA GLU A 196 2.04 12.85 -3.19
C GLU A 196 1.40 11.76 -4.03
N GLU A 197 0.09 11.85 -4.20
CA GLU A 197 -0.73 10.84 -4.89
C GLU A 197 -0.52 9.43 -4.31
N PHE A 198 -0.47 9.34 -3.00
CA PHE A 198 -0.13 8.14 -2.23
C PHE A 198 -0.97 6.90 -2.61
N ALA A 199 -2.23 7.08 -3.06
CA ALA A 199 -3.08 5.98 -3.52
C ALA A 199 -2.51 5.22 -4.73
N MET A 200 -1.57 5.79 -5.47
CA MET A 200 -0.95 5.19 -6.65
C MET A 200 0.37 4.47 -6.32
N MET A 201 0.92 4.65 -5.12
CA MET A 201 2.23 4.12 -4.75
C MET A 201 2.19 2.64 -4.40
N ASP A 202 3.28 1.94 -4.73
CA ASP A 202 3.51 0.57 -4.34
C ASP A 202 3.92 0.48 -2.86
N GLY A 203 3.25 -0.40 -2.10
CA GLY A 203 3.47 -0.51 -0.66
C GLY A 203 4.84 -1.06 -0.27
N ASP A 204 5.40 -1.96 -1.06
CA ASP A 204 6.74 -2.51 -0.80
C ASP A 204 7.79 -1.42 -1.03
N ALA A 205 7.63 -0.60 -2.09
CA ALA A 205 8.50 0.54 -2.34
C ALA A 205 8.47 1.58 -1.19
N VAL A 206 7.29 1.88 -0.67
CA VAL A 206 7.15 2.81 0.47
C VAL A 206 7.83 2.25 1.73
N ASN A 207 7.56 0.99 2.07
CA ASN A 207 8.07 0.38 3.30
C ASN A 207 9.57 0.07 3.26
N GLU A 208 10.10 -0.36 2.11
CA GLU A 208 11.49 -0.83 2.00
C GLU A 208 12.46 0.26 1.54
N VAL A 209 11.97 1.30 0.86
CA VAL A 209 12.81 2.37 0.31
C VAL A 209 12.55 3.69 0.99
N ILE A 210 11.29 4.16 1.03
CA ILE A 210 10.98 5.53 1.44
C ILE A 210 11.04 5.71 2.96
N ILE A 211 10.33 4.88 3.74
CA ILE A 211 10.31 5.00 5.20
C ILE A 211 11.71 4.89 5.82
N PRO A 212 12.59 3.97 5.40
CA PRO A 212 13.95 3.87 5.94
C PRO A 212 14.84 5.09 5.73
N LEU A 213 14.56 5.97 4.76
CA LEU A 213 15.31 7.20 4.57
C LEU A 213 15.21 8.14 5.78
N MET A 214 14.13 8.06 6.56
CA MET A 214 13.83 8.92 7.70
C MET A 214 14.25 8.34 9.06
N ASN A 215 15.03 7.26 9.09
CA ASN A 215 15.44 6.60 10.34
C ASN A 215 16.43 7.40 11.20
N VAL A 216 16.85 8.58 10.75
CA VAL A 216 17.81 9.42 11.49
C VAL A 216 17.16 10.76 11.82
N ASP A 217 17.07 11.04 13.10
CA ASP A 217 16.50 12.28 13.60
C ASP A 217 17.38 13.49 13.28
N ARG A 218 16.71 14.63 13.00
CA ARG A 218 17.37 15.91 12.87
C ARG A 218 17.95 16.36 14.21
N ARG A 219 19.15 16.91 14.18
CA ARG A 219 19.75 17.58 15.34
C ARG A 219 19.77 19.07 15.12
N THR A 220 19.52 19.83 16.19
CA THR A 220 19.67 21.28 16.21
C THR A 220 21.13 21.68 15.92
N VAL A 221 21.40 22.96 15.70
CA VAL A 221 22.77 23.48 15.53
C VAL A 221 23.66 23.13 16.72
N ALA A 222 23.10 23.06 17.92
CA ALA A 222 23.81 22.64 19.14
C ALA A 222 24.01 21.10 19.25
N GLY A 223 23.58 20.32 18.25
CA GLY A 223 23.71 18.85 18.26
C GLY A 223 22.65 18.10 19.07
N LEU A 224 21.67 18.79 19.65
CA LEU A 224 20.62 18.22 20.47
C LEU A 224 19.39 17.85 19.64
N LEU A 225 18.58 16.90 20.14
CA LEU A 225 17.24 16.65 19.60
C LEU A 225 16.29 17.76 20.07
N ASN A 226 15.40 18.19 19.17
CA ASN A 226 14.34 19.13 19.55
C ASN A 226 13.09 18.32 19.99
N PRO A 227 12.70 18.35 21.27
CA PRO A 227 11.59 17.54 21.75
C PRO A 227 10.21 18.00 21.24
N THR A 228 10.12 19.19 20.65
CA THR A 228 8.88 19.74 20.09
C THR A 228 8.71 19.47 18.59
N GLU A 229 9.74 18.93 17.95
CA GLU A 229 9.75 18.62 16.52
C GLU A 229 9.39 17.13 16.30
N PRO A 230 8.40 16.82 15.45
CA PRO A 230 8.10 15.44 15.13
C PRO A 230 9.25 14.82 14.31
N HIS A 231 9.88 13.79 14.87
CA HIS A 231 10.96 13.06 14.22
C HIS A 231 10.41 12.08 13.18
N ALA A 232 11.14 11.92 12.07
CA ALA A 232 10.71 11.08 10.93
C ALA A 232 9.29 11.42 10.45
N ALA A 233 8.98 12.73 10.33
CA ALA A 233 7.66 13.17 9.95
C ALA A 233 7.32 12.79 8.50
N GLN A 234 6.16 12.19 8.30
CA GLN A 234 5.67 11.77 7.00
C GLN A 234 4.25 12.29 6.75
N THR A 235 4.07 12.90 5.59
CA THR A 235 2.78 13.40 5.14
C THR A 235 2.35 12.61 3.90
N MET A 236 1.25 11.89 3.99
CA MET A 236 0.70 11.07 2.91
C MET A 236 -0.56 11.75 2.37
N ILE A 237 -0.52 12.23 1.14
CA ILE A 237 -1.60 13.02 0.53
C ILE A 237 -2.07 12.37 -0.76
N THR A 238 -3.38 12.24 -0.89
CA THR A 238 -3.96 11.60 -2.07
C THR A 238 -5.42 12.00 -2.32
N THR A 239 -5.90 11.77 -3.52
CA THR A 239 -7.32 11.52 -3.76
C THR A 239 -7.67 10.09 -3.34
N ALA A 240 -8.94 9.83 -2.99
CA ALA A 240 -9.33 8.48 -2.62
C ALA A 240 -9.06 7.49 -3.76
N GLY A 241 -8.57 6.34 -3.42
CA GLY A 241 -8.32 5.22 -4.32
C GLY A 241 -9.28 4.06 -4.08
N TYR A 242 -8.74 2.85 -4.14
CA TYR A 242 -9.51 1.63 -3.96
C TYR A 242 -9.28 1.01 -2.58
N LYS A 243 -10.35 0.45 -2.01
CA LYS A 243 -10.28 -0.32 -0.76
C LYS A 243 -9.38 -1.54 -0.94
N GLY A 244 -8.60 -1.86 0.10
CA GLY A 244 -7.68 -3.00 0.10
C GLY A 244 -6.35 -2.76 -0.62
N THR A 245 -6.09 -1.53 -1.06
CA THR A 245 -4.75 -1.13 -1.44
C THR A 245 -3.93 -0.78 -0.20
N TYR A 246 -2.61 -0.82 -0.32
CA TYR A 246 -1.69 -0.40 0.73
C TYR A 246 -2.05 0.99 1.29
N ALA A 247 -2.31 1.96 0.41
CA ALA A 247 -2.64 3.32 0.80
C ALA A 247 -3.96 3.42 1.61
N HIS A 248 -4.97 2.62 1.23
CA HIS A 248 -6.21 2.52 2.01
C HIS A 248 -5.95 1.96 3.42
N ASP A 249 -5.20 0.86 3.50
CA ASP A 249 -4.91 0.20 4.77
C ASP A 249 -4.05 1.10 5.66
N ARG A 250 -3.06 1.80 5.09
CA ARG A 250 -2.24 2.78 5.81
C ARG A 250 -3.06 3.98 6.30
N THR A 251 -4.00 4.49 5.48
CA THR A 251 -4.93 5.55 5.91
C THR A 251 -5.78 5.10 7.10
N LEU A 252 -6.28 3.86 7.07
CA LEU A 252 -7.02 3.32 8.20
C LEU A 252 -6.13 3.08 9.45
N GLU A 253 -4.86 2.71 9.26
CA GLU A 253 -3.89 2.60 10.38
C GLU A 253 -3.66 3.95 11.02
N THR A 254 -3.37 4.99 10.23
CA THR A 254 -3.21 6.35 10.73
C THR A 254 -4.47 6.83 11.48
N LEU A 255 -5.67 6.47 10.99
CA LEU A 255 -6.92 6.80 11.69
C LEU A 255 -7.04 6.09 13.05
N VAL A 256 -6.60 4.84 13.14
CA VAL A 256 -6.57 4.09 14.40
C VAL A 256 -5.52 4.67 15.34
N ASP A 257 -4.32 4.97 14.82
CA ASP A 257 -3.23 5.55 15.60
C ASP A 257 -3.60 6.94 16.12
N MET A 258 -4.32 7.76 15.36
CA MET A 258 -4.90 9.02 15.81
C MET A 258 -5.83 8.85 17.03
N ALA A 259 -6.55 7.73 17.11
CA ALA A 259 -7.41 7.45 18.26
C ALA A 259 -6.67 6.90 19.48
N ILE A 260 -5.53 6.22 19.27
CA ILE A 260 -4.75 5.57 20.33
C ILE A 260 -3.60 6.45 20.80
N GLU A 261 -2.92 7.13 19.86
CA GLU A 261 -1.77 8.01 20.09
C GLU A 261 -2.02 9.39 19.47
N PRO A 262 -2.93 10.19 20.05
CA PRO A 262 -3.43 11.43 19.44
C PRO A 262 -2.36 12.50 19.22
N ASP A 263 -1.19 12.37 19.87
CA ASP A 263 -0.06 13.30 19.70
C ASP A 263 0.88 12.93 18.55
N LYS A 264 0.72 11.73 17.96
CA LYS A 264 1.65 11.23 16.93
C LYS A 264 1.07 11.20 15.53
N ALA A 265 -0.22 10.90 15.39
CA ALA A 265 -0.86 10.66 14.13
C ALA A 265 -2.09 11.53 13.94
N PHE A 266 -2.32 11.95 12.69
CA PHE A 266 -3.52 12.70 12.33
C PHE A 266 -4.03 12.25 10.95
N CYS A 267 -5.30 11.88 10.91
CA CYS A 267 -5.99 11.52 9.66
C CYS A 267 -7.10 12.52 9.41
N PHE A 268 -7.13 13.12 8.24
CA PHE A 268 -8.14 14.11 7.88
C PHE A 268 -8.49 14.07 6.39
N GLY A 269 -9.55 14.77 6.02
CA GLY A 269 -10.00 14.85 4.65
C GLY A 269 -11.18 15.78 4.49
N GLY A 270 -11.64 15.90 3.27
CA GLY A 270 -12.82 16.70 2.94
C GLY A 270 -13.39 16.26 1.60
N ASP A 271 -14.56 16.76 1.24
CA ASP A 271 -15.16 16.52 -0.06
C ASP A 271 -15.27 17.81 -0.90
N TYR A 272 -15.77 17.68 -2.12
CA TYR A 272 -15.88 18.78 -3.10
C TYR A 272 -16.66 19.99 -2.61
N ARG A 273 -17.51 19.87 -1.59
CA ARG A 273 -18.28 20.99 -1.03
C ARG A 273 -17.38 22.07 -0.44
N ILE A 274 -16.23 21.68 0.13
CA ILE A 274 -15.25 22.63 0.67
C ILE A 274 -14.65 23.51 -0.43
N PRO A 275 -14.01 22.99 -1.49
CA PRO A 275 -13.52 23.85 -2.57
C PRO A 275 -14.64 24.61 -3.31
N VAL A 276 -15.85 24.06 -3.40
CA VAL A 276 -17.00 24.80 -3.94
C VAL A 276 -17.37 25.99 -3.08
N MET A 277 -17.44 25.82 -1.75
CA MET A 277 -17.76 26.89 -0.80
C MET A 277 -16.77 28.04 -0.88
N HIS A 278 -15.51 27.76 -1.21
CA HIS A 278 -14.46 28.77 -1.35
C HIS A 278 -14.22 29.25 -2.78
N GLY A 279 -15.08 28.89 -3.73
CA GLY A 279 -14.96 29.31 -5.13
C GLY A 279 -13.79 28.70 -5.91
N LEU A 280 -13.11 27.68 -5.36
CA LEU A 280 -12.00 26.99 -6.01
C LEU A 280 -12.48 25.95 -7.03
N LEU A 281 -13.72 25.50 -6.91
CA LEU A 281 -14.36 24.55 -7.81
C LEU A 281 -15.77 25.06 -8.18
N SER A 282 -16.06 25.12 -9.49
CA SER A 282 -17.39 25.48 -9.96
C SER A 282 -18.43 24.39 -9.71
N VAL A 283 -19.58 24.77 -9.15
CA VAL A 283 -20.73 23.86 -8.95
C VAL A 283 -21.20 23.28 -10.30
N ASP A 284 -21.21 24.08 -11.36
CA ASP A 284 -21.70 23.64 -12.67
C ASP A 284 -20.78 22.58 -13.26
N LYS A 285 -19.46 22.71 -13.11
CA LYS A 285 -18.51 21.65 -13.51
C LYS A 285 -18.76 20.33 -12.77
N VAL A 286 -19.19 20.39 -11.51
CA VAL A 286 -19.54 19.19 -10.73
C VAL A 286 -20.84 18.57 -11.25
N LYS A 287 -21.85 19.39 -11.54
CA LYS A 287 -23.13 18.94 -12.12
C LYS A 287 -22.94 18.32 -13.50
N ASP A 288 -22.19 18.99 -14.40
CA ASP A 288 -21.90 18.50 -15.74
C ASP A 288 -21.22 17.12 -15.70
N LYS A 289 -20.28 16.92 -14.77
CA LYS A 289 -19.63 15.63 -14.58
C LYS A 289 -20.61 14.54 -14.12
N LEU A 290 -21.51 14.85 -13.18
CA LEU A 290 -22.52 13.90 -12.70
C LEU A 290 -23.55 13.55 -13.78
N GLN A 291 -23.83 14.45 -14.71
CA GLN A 291 -24.81 14.24 -15.79
C GLN A 291 -24.20 13.57 -17.02
N ALA A 292 -22.89 13.58 -17.16
CA ALA A 292 -22.20 12.96 -18.29
C ALA A 292 -22.38 11.43 -18.25
N SER A 293 -23.03 10.87 -19.26
CA SER A 293 -23.31 9.43 -19.39
C SER A 293 -22.05 8.54 -19.40
N SER A 294 -20.91 9.11 -19.77
CA SER A 294 -19.60 8.43 -19.76
C SER A 294 -18.86 8.49 -18.43
N TYR A 295 -19.37 9.25 -17.45
CA TYR A 295 -18.69 9.41 -16.17
C TYR A 295 -19.25 8.45 -15.11
N LYS A 296 -18.39 7.60 -14.60
CA LYS A 296 -18.77 6.57 -13.64
C LYS A 296 -18.97 7.15 -12.23
N LEU A 297 -20.05 6.78 -11.56
CA LEU A 297 -20.35 7.22 -10.19
C LEU A 297 -19.21 6.93 -9.22
N GLU A 298 -18.56 5.77 -9.33
CA GLU A 298 -17.43 5.42 -8.44
C GLU A 298 -16.21 6.34 -8.62
N SER A 299 -15.95 6.81 -9.85
CA SER A 299 -14.93 7.84 -10.08
C SER A 299 -15.30 9.17 -9.39
N PHE A 300 -16.58 9.54 -9.42
CA PHE A 300 -17.05 10.72 -8.69
C PHE A 300 -16.88 10.56 -7.17
N LEU A 301 -17.22 9.40 -6.65
CA LEU A 301 -17.04 9.10 -5.23
C LEU A 301 -15.57 9.22 -4.81
N ARG A 302 -14.63 8.73 -5.61
CA ARG A 302 -13.20 8.85 -5.31
C ARG A 302 -12.68 10.27 -5.46
N GLU A 303 -12.91 10.87 -6.62
CA GLU A 303 -12.24 12.11 -7.00
C GLU A 303 -12.85 13.37 -6.38
N TYR A 304 -14.16 13.34 -6.05
CA TYR A 304 -14.87 14.50 -5.53
C TYR A 304 -15.41 14.30 -4.12
N MET A 305 -15.81 13.09 -3.76
CA MET A 305 -16.35 12.80 -2.43
C MET A 305 -15.30 12.26 -1.45
N SER A 306 -14.08 12.01 -1.90
CA SER A 306 -12.98 11.41 -1.11
C SER A 306 -13.37 10.06 -0.47
N VAL A 307 -14.23 9.30 -1.14
CA VAL A 307 -14.71 8.00 -0.68
C VAL A 307 -13.87 6.89 -1.31
N TRP A 308 -13.21 6.11 -0.51
CA TRP A 308 -12.53 4.90 -0.96
C TRP A 308 -13.54 3.89 -1.44
N THR A 309 -13.44 3.49 -2.70
CA THR A 309 -14.39 2.55 -3.33
C THR A 309 -13.86 1.12 -3.27
N GLY A 310 -14.72 0.12 -3.34
CA GLY A 310 -14.30 -1.28 -3.48
C GLY A 310 -13.72 -1.50 -4.87
N GLY A 311 -12.65 -2.28 -5.01
CA GLY A 311 -11.88 -2.61 -6.22
C GLY A 311 -12.15 -1.87 -7.53
N SER A 312 -11.23 -1.86 -8.47
CA SER A 312 -11.50 -1.25 -9.79
C SER A 312 -12.79 -1.81 -10.38
N GLU A 313 -13.63 -0.98 -11.00
CA GLU A 313 -14.80 -1.44 -11.77
C GLU A 313 -14.41 -2.41 -12.89
N ASP A 314 -13.15 -2.34 -13.33
CA ASP A 314 -12.58 -3.22 -14.33
C ASP A 314 -12.02 -4.52 -13.72
N SER A 315 -12.04 -4.66 -12.37
CA SER A 315 -11.53 -5.87 -11.72
C SER A 315 -12.37 -7.08 -12.09
N TYR A 316 -11.71 -8.10 -12.65
CA TYR A 316 -12.36 -9.37 -12.97
C TYR A 316 -12.82 -10.10 -11.70
N TYR A 317 -12.03 -10.04 -10.64
CA TYR A 317 -12.40 -10.55 -9.32
C TYR A 317 -12.73 -9.36 -8.40
N SER A 318 -14.00 -9.18 -8.08
CA SER A 318 -14.47 -8.06 -7.26
C SER A 318 -13.88 -8.11 -5.84
N TYR A 319 -13.24 -7.03 -5.41
CA TYR A 319 -12.72 -6.89 -4.05
C TYR A 319 -13.80 -7.17 -2.99
N THR A 320 -15.03 -6.68 -3.21
CA THR A 320 -16.15 -6.89 -2.30
C THR A 320 -16.58 -8.36 -2.23
N GLN A 321 -16.54 -9.09 -3.34
CA GLN A 321 -16.85 -10.54 -3.35
C GLN A 321 -15.77 -11.31 -2.58
N ILE A 322 -14.49 -11.03 -2.81
CA ILE A 322 -13.39 -11.66 -2.08
C ILE A 322 -13.48 -11.35 -0.59
N SER A 323 -13.74 -10.09 -0.22
CA SER A 323 -13.91 -9.69 1.20
C SER A 323 -15.03 -10.48 1.91
N LYS A 324 -16.12 -10.81 1.22
CA LYS A 324 -17.21 -11.65 1.78
C LYS A 324 -16.78 -13.12 2.00
N CYS A 325 -15.71 -13.55 1.36
CA CYS A 325 -15.12 -14.88 1.56
C CYS A 325 -14.13 -14.92 2.73
N ARG A 326 -13.72 -13.78 3.29
CA ARG A 326 -12.74 -13.68 4.38
C ARG A 326 -13.40 -13.88 5.75
N ASN A 327 -13.59 -15.15 6.12
CA ASN A 327 -14.31 -15.56 7.33
C ASN A 327 -13.58 -16.63 8.16
N LEU A 328 -12.41 -17.12 7.72
CA LEU A 328 -11.62 -18.07 8.48
C LEU A 328 -10.82 -17.37 9.58
N VAL A 329 -11.00 -17.82 10.82
CA VAL A 329 -10.39 -17.20 11.99
C VAL A 329 -8.97 -17.70 12.23
N ARG A 330 -8.65 -18.96 11.92
CA ARG A 330 -7.37 -19.59 12.24
C ARG A 330 -6.75 -20.25 11.02
N PRO A 331 -5.43 -20.04 10.80
CA PRO A 331 -4.67 -20.83 9.85
C PRO A 331 -4.39 -22.22 10.38
N GLU A 332 -4.12 -23.15 9.50
CA GLU A 332 -3.68 -24.50 9.84
C GLU A 332 -2.23 -24.71 9.37
N PHE A 333 -1.43 -25.40 10.17
CA PHE A 333 -0.02 -25.69 9.89
C PHE A 333 0.26 -27.19 9.74
N LYS A 334 -0.75 -28.02 10.03
CA LYS A 334 -0.76 -29.47 9.85
C LYS A 334 -2.20 -29.95 9.72
N ARG A 335 -2.38 -31.16 9.23
CA ARG A 335 -3.69 -31.82 9.11
C ARG A 335 -4.42 -31.82 10.44
N GLU A 336 -5.69 -31.45 10.43
CA GLU A 336 -6.56 -31.55 11.58
C GLU A 336 -6.85 -33.02 11.89
N LYS A 337 -6.75 -33.39 13.19
CA LYS A 337 -7.03 -34.76 13.63
C LYS A 337 -8.50 -35.12 13.37
N ASP A 338 -8.72 -36.34 12.88
CA ASP A 338 -10.07 -36.89 12.59
C ASP A 338 -10.89 -36.12 11.53
N PHE A 339 -10.24 -35.28 10.73
CA PHE A 339 -10.90 -34.53 9.67
C PHE A 339 -11.38 -35.45 8.54
N LYS A 340 -12.70 -35.41 8.28
CA LYS A 340 -13.37 -36.18 7.21
C LYS A 340 -13.39 -35.38 5.90
N GLY A 341 -12.24 -35.16 5.34
CA GLY A 341 -12.03 -34.45 4.10
C GLY A 341 -10.59 -34.65 3.63
N PHE A 342 -10.16 -33.81 2.72
CA PHE A 342 -8.80 -33.89 2.19
C PHE A 342 -8.16 -32.50 2.08
N TYR A 343 -6.83 -32.50 1.96
CA TYR A 343 -6.06 -31.31 1.69
C TYR A 343 -5.46 -31.33 0.30
N VAL A 344 -5.35 -30.16 -0.31
CA VAL A 344 -4.71 -29.94 -1.62
C VAL A 344 -3.67 -28.85 -1.44
N CYS A 345 -2.48 -29.05 -2.01
CA CYS A 345 -1.48 -28.00 -2.15
C CYS A 345 -1.47 -27.50 -3.59
N ALA A 346 -1.47 -26.20 -3.81
CA ALA A 346 -1.27 -25.65 -5.16
C ALA A 346 -0.03 -24.76 -5.17
N VAL A 347 0.78 -24.87 -6.21
CA VAL A 347 2.11 -24.24 -6.28
C VAL A 347 2.24 -23.41 -7.56
N ASP A 348 2.68 -22.19 -7.42
CA ASP A 348 3.23 -21.37 -8.51
C ASP A 348 4.73 -21.22 -8.31
N VAL A 349 5.52 -21.49 -9.36
CA VAL A 349 6.96 -21.76 -9.25
C VAL A 349 7.79 -20.63 -9.82
N ALA A 350 8.68 -20.07 -9.00
CA ALA A 350 9.68 -19.11 -9.43
C ALA A 350 11.12 -19.63 -9.20
N ARG A 351 12.08 -19.16 -10.01
CA ARG A 351 13.46 -19.64 -9.94
C ARG A 351 14.44 -18.72 -9.25
N PHE A 352 14.49 -17.45 -9.59
CA PHE A 352 15.44 -16.46 -9.05
C PHE A 352 14.87 -15.04 -9.15
N GLU A 353 15.50 -14.12 -8.45
CA GLU A 353 15.30 -12.68 -8.36
C GLU A 353 13.98 -12.10 -8.93
N GLY A 354 13.11 -11.71 -8.03
CA GLY A 354 11.90 -10.93 -8.33
C GLY A 354 10.59 -11.69 -8.18
N ASP A 355 10.51 -12.96 -8.55
CA ASP A 355 9.30 -13.78 -8.42
C ASP A 355 9.37 -14.72 -7.22
N GLN A 356 8.22 -15.02 -6.62
CA GLN A 356 8.12 -15.83 -5.40
C GLN A 356 7.49 -17.19 -5.72
N THR A 357 8.13 -18.29 -5.31
CA THR A 357 7.44 -19.58 -5.29
C THR A 357 6.41 -19.60 -4.16
N VAL A 358 5.17 -19.86 -4.51
CA VAL A 358 4.03 -19.83 -3.61
C VAL A 358 3.45 -21.22 -3.46
N ALA A 359 3.24 -21.68 -2.22
CA ALA A 359 2.51 -22.90 -1.91
C ALA A 359 1.26 -22.57 -1.09
N MET A 360 0.09 -22.89 -1.61
CA MET A 360 -1.22 -22.67 -0.99
C MET A 360 -1.85 -23.97 -0.52
N VAL A 361 -2.29 -24.00 0.74
CA VAL A 361 -2.92 -25.17 1.34
C VAL A 361 -4.42 -24.98 1.42
N PHE A 362 -5.15 -25.83 0.73
CA PHE A 362 -6.60 -25.88 0.71
C PHE A 362 -7.09 -27.07 1.51
N LYS A 363 -8.00 -26.82 2.45
CA LYS A 363 -8.79 -27.82 3.16
C LYS A 363 -10.14 -27.96 2.48
N VAL A 364 -10.52 -29.16 2.11
CA VAL A 364 -11.71 -29.44 1.32
C VAL A 364 -12.59 -30.48 1.98
N TYR A 365 -13.88 -30.20 2.07
CA TYR A 365 -14.89 -31.12 2.60
C TYR A 365 -16.22 -30.93 1.88
N THR A 366 -17.06 -31.93 1.98
CA THR A 366 -18.40 -31.90 1.36
C THR A 366 -19.38 -31.16 2.26
N GLU A 367 -20.09 -30.17 1.68
CA GLU A 367 -21.20 -29.48 2.32
C GLU A 367 -22.40 -29.53 1.38
N GLY A 368 -23.40 -30.36 1.72
CA GLY A 368 -24.48 -30.71 0.81
C GLY A 368 -23.97 -31.50 -0.39
N GLU A 369 -24.30 -31.05 -1.60
CA GLU A 369 -23.86 -31.69 -2.86
C GLU A 369 -22.57 -31.07 -3.45
N ARG A 370 -21.91 -30.18 -2.76
CA ARG A 370 -20.76 -29.42 -3.25
C ARG A 370 -19.62 -29.43 -2.26
N TYR A 371 -18.41 -29.22 -2.79
CA TYR A 371 -17.25 -28.99 -1.96
C TYR A 371 -17.25 -27.57 -1.38
N LYS A 372 -16.94 -27.49 -0.07
CA LYS A 372 -16.53 -26.29 0.62
C LYS A 372 -15.00 -26.27 0.71
N ILE A 373 -14.43 -25.11 0.42
CA ILE A 373 -12.99 -24.96 0.26
C ILE A 373 -12.50 -23.91 1.27
N HIS A 374 -11.52 -24.25 2.10
CA HIS A 374 -10.89 -23.31 3.01
C HIS A 374 -9.42 -23.13 2.61
N LEU A 375 -8.99 -21.92 2.25
CA LEU A 375 -7.58 -21.59 2.10
C LEU A 375 -6.99 -21.36 3.49
N VAL A 376 -6.36 -22.40 4.05
CA VAL A 376 -5.93 -22.42 5.47
C VAL A 376 -4.49 -21.95 5.68
N ASN A 377 -3.65 -21.96 4.63
CA ASN A 377 -2.27 -21.47 4.74
C ASN A 377 -1.72 -21.05 3.37
N ILE A 378 -0.82 -20.08 3.39
CA ILE A 378 -0.01 -19.64 2.26
C ILE A 378 1.45 -19.57 2.71
N LYS A 379 2.33 -20.34 2.07
CA LYS A 379 3.77 -20.32 2.29
C LYS A 379 4.49 -19.74 1.10
N ILE A 380 5.44 -18.85 1.34
CA ILE A 380 6.32 -18.27 0.32
C ILE A 380 7.70 -18.91 0.46
N LEU A 381 8.23 -19.43 -0.64
CA LEU A 381 9.52 -20.09 -0.72
C LEU A 381 10.48 -19.21 -1.54
N ASN A 382 11.12 -18.26 -0.89
CA ASN A 382 12.01 -17.30 -1.56
C ASN A 382 13.44 -17.81 -1.71
N GLY A 383 14.08 -17.54 -2.85
CA GLY A 383 15.53 -17.63 -3.04
C GLY A 383 16.15 -19.02 -2.92
N THR A 384 15.36 -20.09 -2.97
CA THR A 384 15.83 -21.47 -2.83
C THR A 384 15.93 -22.18 -4.17
N HIS A 385 16.90 -23.11 -4.30
CA HIS A 385 16.98 -24.02 -5.43
C HIS A 385 15.74 -24.91 -5.56
N PHE A 386 15.36 -25.33 -6.75
CA PHE A 386 14.25 -26.25 -6.97
C PHE A 386 14.33 -27.54 -6.11
N ARG A 387 15.55 -28.05 -5.89
CA ARG A 387 15.78 -29.17 -4.98
C ARG A 387 15.25 -28.89 -3.57
N ASP A 388 15.57 -27.71 -3.04
CA ASP A 388 15.17 -27.33 -1.68
C ASP A 388 13.67 -27.03 -1.61
N GLN A 389 13.12 -26.41 -2.66
CA GLN A 389 11.67 -26.20 -2.80
C GLN A 389 10.91 -27.53 -2.85
N ALA A 390 11.42 -28.51 -3.60
CA ALA A 390 10.82 -29.86 -3.66
C ALA A 390 10.86 -30.55 -2.28
N ALA A 391 11.97 -30.47 -1.57
CA ALA A 391 12.08 -31.01 -0.21
C ALA A 391 11.09 -30.33 0.76
N MET A 392 10.96 -28.99 0.71
CA MET A 392 9.98 -28.24 1.51
C MET A 392 8.54 -28.64 1.20
N LEU A 393 8.20 -28.88 -0.07
CA LEU A 393 6.86 -29.35 -0.48
C LEU A 393 6.59 -30.77 0.00
N LYS A 394 7.57 -31.67 -0.10
CA LYS A 394 7.47 -33.02 0.43
C LYS A 394 7.34 -33.02 1.96
N GLN A 395 8.06 -32.13 2.64
CA GLN A 395 7.91 -31.94 4.09
C GLN A 395 6.49 -31.44 4.44
N LEU A 396 5.98 -30.49 3.67
CA LEU A 396 4.61 -29.98 3.86
C LEU A 396 3.56 -31.08 3.62
N ASP A 397 3.81 -31.99 2.68
CA ASP A 397 2.96 -33.15 2.46
C ASP A 397 2.97 -34.13 3.65
N LEU A 398 4.09 -34.30 4.34
CA LEU A 398 4.14 -35.08 5.59
C LEU A 398 3.30 -34.45 6.70
N GLU A 399 3.18 -33.13 6.74
CA GLU A 399 2.37 -32.41 7.72
C GLU A 399 0.86 -32.49 7.42
N PHE A 400 0.46 -32.41 6.15
CA PHE A 400 -0.95 -32.28 5.75
C PHE A 400 -1.54 -33.53 5.10
N ASP A 401 -0.73 -34.43 4.59
CA ASP A 401 -1.13 -35.60 3.79
C ASP A 401 -2.05 -35.19 2.62
N PHE A 402 -1.47 -34.51 1.63
CA PHE A 402 -2.20 -33.98 0.50
C PHE A 402 -2.81 -35.08 -0.39
N LYS A 403 -4.05 -34.89 -0.82
CA LYS A 403 -4.67 -35.68 -1.90
C LYS A 403 -3.96 -35.38 -3.23
N ALA A 404 -3.54 -34.11 -3.44
CA ALA A 404 -2.78 -33.70 -4.60
C ALA A 404 -1.91 -32.46 -4.31
N ILE A 405 -0.80 -32.38 -5.04
CA ILE A 405 0.03 -31.19 -5.19
C ILE A 405 -0.12 -30.73 -6.66
N VAL A 406 -0.77 -29.60 -6.84
CA VAL A 406 -1.13 -29.03 -8.16
C VAL A 406 -0.08 -28.02 -8.55
N MET A 407 0.49 -28.12 -9.76
CA MET A 407 1.55 -27.22 -10.21
C MET A 407 1.51 -27.03 -11.73
N ASP A 408 1.86 -25.84 -12.21
CA ASP A 408 2.18 -25.64 -13.61
C ASP A 408 3.50 -26.36 -13.91
N ILE A 409 3.50 -27.19 -14.94
CA ILE A 409 4.68 -27.95 -15.38
C ILE A 409 5.34 -27.39 -16.64
N ASN A 410 5.00 -26.14 -17.01
CA ASN A 410 5.68 -25.37 -18.03
C ASN A 410 6.79 -24.50 -17.42
N GLY A 411 7.77 -24.11 -18.23
CA GLY A 411 8.82 -23.17 -17.81
C GLY A 411 9.54 -23.58 -16.51
N ASN A 412 9.50 -22.71 -15.51
CA ASN A 412 10.14 -22.96 -14.20
C ASN A 412 9.53 -24.14 -13.44
N GLY A 413 8.24 -24.40 -13.62
CA GLY A 413 7.57 -25.52 -13.00
C GLY A 413 8.08 -26.88 -13.48
N ALA A 414 8.60 -26.98 -14.70
CA ALA A 414 9.27 -28.19 -15.18
C ALA A 414 10.49 -28.54 -14.31
N GLY A 415 11.33 -27.54 -13.99
CA GLY A 415 12.51 -27.77 -13.14
C GLY A 415 12.17 -28.23 -11.73
N LEU A 416 11.07 -27.76 -11.13
CA LEU A 416 10.60 -28.27 -9.84
C LEU A 416 10.01 -29.68 -9.99
N ALA A 417 9.25 -29.95 -11.05
CA ALA A 417 8.68 -31.27 -11.32
C ALA A 417 9.76 -32.37 -11.41
N ASP A 418 10.91 -32.08 -12.06
CA ASP A 418 12.04 -33.01 -12.15
C ASP A 418 12.53 -33.45 -10.76
N TYR A 419 12.61 -32.52 -9.80
CA TYR A 419 12.98 -32.88 -8.41
C TYR A 419 11.84 -33.54 -7.62
N MET A 420 10.59 -33.27 -7.96
CA MET A 420 9.46 -33.90 -7.29
C MET A 420 9.29 -35.37 -7.67
N ILE A 421 9.57 -35.73 -8.92
CA ILE A 421 9.51 -37.15 -9.42
C ILE A 421 10.72 -37.96 -9.00
N ASP A 422 11.74 -37.34 -8.47
CA ASP A 422 12.97 -37.99 -8.03
C ASP A 422 13.00 -38.21 -6.50
N GLU A 423 13.75 -39.21 -6.07
CA GLU A 423 14.08 -39.40 -4.68
C GLU A 423 15.08 -38.32 -4.22
N GLN A 424 15.00 -37.93 -2.97
CA GLN A 424 15.90 -36.93 -2.40
C GLN A 424 16.33 -37.35 -1.01
N ASP A 425 17.61 -37.14 -0.71
CA ASP A 425 18.13 -37.15 0.65
C ASP A 425 18.63 -35.74 0.97
N LEU A 426 17.99 -35.10 1.94
CA LEU A 426 18.33 -33.77 2.39
C LEU A 426 18.45 -33.74 3.90
N ASN A 427 19.63 -33.41 4.41
CA ASN A 427 19.91 -33.35 5.85
C ASN A 427 19.59 -34.64 6.58
N GLY A 428 19.80 -35.82 5.95
CA GLY A 428 19.52 -37.12 6.52
C GLY A 428 18.03 -37.52 6.51
N ILE A 429 17.19 -36.77 5.83
CA ILE A 429 15.78 -37.11 5.62
C ILE A 429 15.59 -37.58 4.20
N TYR A 430 15.15 -38.83 4.05
CA TYR A 430 14.82 -39.43 2.78
C TYR A 430 13.40 -39.07 2.34
N TYR A 431 13.27 -38.48 1.15
CA TYR A 431 11.99 -38.17 0.51
C TYR A 431 11.79 -39.04 -0.74
N ARG A 432 10.73 -39.84 -0.75
CA ARG A 432 10.39 -40.72 -1.86
C ARG A 432 9.97 -39.94 -3.12
N PRO A 433 10.10 -40.59 -4.32
CA PRO A 433 9.64 -39.99 -5.56
C PRO A 433 8.11 -39.90 -5.62
N TYR A 434 7.61 -38.83 -6.26
CA TYR A 434 6.18 -38.65 -6.51
C TYR A 434 5.88 -38.91 -8.00
N GLY A 435 4.63 -39.37 -8.29
CA GLY A 435 4.13 -39.54 -9.66
C GLY A 435 2.94 -38.65 -9.93
N PHE A 436 2.60 -38.50 -11.21
CA PHE A 436 1.47 -37.69 -11.64
C PHE A 436 0.15 -38.44 -11.57
N LEU A 437 -0.90 -37.73 -11.13
CA LEU A 437 -2.29 -38.20 -11.11
C LEU A 437 -2.91 -38.19 -12.54
N ASN A 438 -2.51 -37.20 -13.34
CA ASN A 438 -2.97 -37.02 -14.71
C ASN A 438 -1.88 -37.38 -15.71
N LYS A 439 -2.28 -37.61 -16.97
CA LYS A 439 -1.33 -37.85 -18.07
C LYS A 439 -0.62 -36.56 -18.46
N THR A 440 0.69 -36.55 -18.37
CA THR A 440 1.57 -35.42 -18.68
C THR A 440 2.77 -35.85 -19.50
N LYS A 441 3.58 -34.90 -19.96
CA LYS A 441 4.88 -35.21 -20.61
C LYS A 441 5.83 -36.07 -19.76
N TYR A 442 5.62 -36.11 -18.44
CA TYR A 442 6.40 -36.93 -17.49
C TYR A 442 5.91 -38.38 -17.33
N SER A 443 4.79 -38.76 -17.93
CA SER A 443 4.17 -40.07 -17.69
C SER A 443 5.07 -41.26 -18.04
N ASN A 444 6.07 -41.06 -18.93
CA ASN A 444 7.02 -42.11 -19.33
C ASN A 444 8.32 -42.11 -18.48
N THR A 445 8.52 -41.13 -17.62
CA THR A 445 9.74 -40.96 -16.81
C THR A 445 9.53 -41.27 -15.34
N GLU A 446 8.31 -41.64 -14.95
CA GLU A 446 7.96 -41.98 -13.58
C GLU A 446 8.74 -43.18 -13.05
N LYS A 447 9.35 -43.06 -11.86
CA LYS A 447 10.06 -44.17 -11.22
C LYS A 447 9.10 -45.20 -10.64
N ARG A 448 9.55 -46.47 -10.60
CA ARG A 448 8.79 -47.54 -9.93
C ARG A 448 8.70 -47.28 -8.45
N GLY A 449 7.50 -47.50 -7.84
CA GLY A 449 7.26 -47.27 -6.40
C GLY A 449 6.94 -45.84 -6.01
N ASN A 450 6.71 -44.95 -6.99
CA ASN A 450 6.28 -43.59 -6.72
C ASN A 450 4.88 -43.54 -6.08
N VAL A 451 4.63 -42.49 -5.33
CA VAL A 451 3.30 -42.17 -4.81
C VAL A 451 2.67 -41.12 -5.69
N ARG A 452 1.53 -41.44 -6.30
CA ARG A 452 0.83 -40.49 -7.19
C ARG A 452 0.16 -39.39 -6.37
N LYS A 453 0.75 -38.22 -6.40
CA LYS A 453 0.28 -37.01 -5.70
C LYS A 453 0.40 -35.73 -6.53
N LEU A 454 1.12 -35.75 -7.65
CA LEU A 454 1.29 -34.56 -8.47
C LEU A 454 0.15 -34.43 -9.48
N PHE A 455 -0.38 -33.24 -9.65
CA PHE A 455 -1.29 -32.88 -10.72
C PHE A 455 -0.65 -31.79 -11.56
N GLY A 456 -0.23 -32.12 -12.79
CA GLY A 456 0.45 -31.20 -13.68
C GLY A 456 -0.55 -30.39 -14.52
N ILE A 457 -0.41 -29.07 -14.50
CA ILE A 457 -1.12 -28.16 -15.37
C ILE A 457 -0.17 -27.77 -16.51
N GLU A 458 -0.57 -28.04 -17.76
CA GLU A 458 0.12 -27.56 -18.95
C GLU A 458 -0.64 -26.31 -19.44
N ALA A 459 -0.38 -25.17 -18.78
CA ALA A 459 -1.12 -23.93 -18.99
C ALA A 459 -0.97 -23.44 -20.44
N ASN A 460 -2.09 -23.25 -21.11
CA ASN A 460 -2.23 -22.57 -22.39
C ASN A 460 -3.35 -21.53 -22.32
N ARG A 461 -3.55 -20.72 -23.35
CA ARG A 461 -4.53 -19.62 -23.32
C ARG A 461 -5.96 -20.09 -23.04
N SER A 462 -6.40 -21.17 -23.69
CA SER A 462 -7.74 -21.71 -23.51
C SER A 462 -7.95 -22.26 -22.09
N LEU A 463 -7.00 -23.07 -21.62
CA LEU A 463 -7.04 -23.63 -20.27
C LEU A 463 -6.98 -22.54 -19.19
N ASN A 464 -6.16 -21.51 -19.39
CA ASN A 464 -6.11 -20.37 -18.46
C ASN A 464 -7.44 -19.63 -18.37
N SER A 465 -8.13 -19.43 -19.52
CA SER A 465 -9.47 -18.83 -19.54
C SER A 465 -10.48 -19.65 -18.72
N GLU A 466 -10.44 -20.97 -18.86
CA GLU A 466 -11.27 -21.91 -18.09
C GLU A 466 -10.95 -21.83 -16.58
N ILE A 467 -9.66 -21.88 -16.22
CA ILE A 467 -9.17 -21.78 -14.84
C ILE A 467 -9.64 -20.48 -14.18
N TYR A 468 -9.50 -19.35 -14.87
CA TYR A 468 -9.91 -18.05 -14.34
C TYR A 468 -11.43 -17.94 -14.16
N THR A 469 -12.19 -18.44 -15.14
CA THR A 469 -13.67 -18.47 -15.08
C THR A 469 -14.15 -19.36 -13.93
N ASN A 470 -13.52 -20.51 -13.74
CA ASN A 470 -13.83 -21.43 -12.65
C ASN A 470 -13.63 -20.76 -11.27
N ALA A 471 -12.47 -20.12 -11.07
CA ALA A 471 -12.20 -19.39 -9.82
C ALA A 471 -13.21 -18.26 -9.59
N HIS A 472 -13.61 -17.52 -10.64
CA HIS A 472 -14.62 -16.47 -10.54
C HIS A 472 -15.98 -17.03 -10.07
N ILE A 473 -16.41 -18.15 -10.61
CA ILE A 473 -17.66 -18.82 -10.22
C ILE A 473 -17.59 -19.26 -8.74
N ILE A 474 -16.49 -19.90 -8.31
CA ILE A 474 -16.31 -20.38 -6.93
C ILE A 474 -16.36 -19.22 -5.94
N LEU A 475 -15.71 -18.09 -6.25
CA LEU A 475 -15.74 -16.88 -5.42
C LEU A 475 -17.13 -16.26 -5.38
N SER A 476 -17.82 -16.16 -6.52
CA SER A 476 -19.18 -15.61 -6.63
C SER A 476 -20.19 -16.41 -5.83
N LEU A 477 -20.08 -17.72 -5.83
CA LEU A 477 -20.90 -18.64 -5.05
C LEU A 477 -20.47 -18.76 -3.58
N LYS A 478 -19.43 -18.04 -3.15
CA LYS A 478 -18.88 -18.09 -1.78
C LYS A 478 -18.53 -19.51 -1.31
N ARG A 479 -18.08 -20.35 -2.24
CA ARG A 479 -17.67 -21.73 -1.93
C ARG A 479 -16.28 -21.82 -1.33
N VAL A 480 -15.46 -20.76 -1.46
CA VAL A 480 -14.15 -20.65 -0.83
C VAL A 480 -14.21 -19.71 0.37
N SER A 481 -13.57 -20.10 1.46
CA SER A 481 -13.34 -19.28 2.64
C SER A 481 -11.85 -18.96 2.76
N LEU A 482 -11.57 -17.69 3.08
CA LEU A 482 -10.23 -17.13 3.20
C LEU A 482 -10.00 -16.66 4.64
N LEU A 483 -8.74 -16.55 5.06
CA LEU A 483 -8.38 -16.03 6.38
C LEU A 483 -8.84 -14.56 6.54
N LEU A 484 -9.17 -14.18 7.75
CA LEU A 484 -9.49 -12.79 8.14
C LEU A 484 -8.37 -11.84 7.68
N ASN A 485 -8.65 -10.54 7.62
CA ASN A 485 -7.57 -9.57 7.45
C ASN A 485 -6.73 -9.45 8.75
N GLU A 486 -5.53 -8.91 8.65
CA GLU A 486 -4.56 -8.84 9.75
C GLU A 486 -5.10 -8.10 10.98
N ARG A 487 -5.89 -7.02 10.79
CA ARG A 487 -6.49 -6.27 11.89
C ARG A 487 -7.52 -7.10 12.64
N GLN A 488 -8.42 -7.77 11.89
CA GLN A 488 -9.41 -8.65 12.48
C GLN A 488 -8.72 -9.80 13.23
N ALA A 489 -7.65 -10.38 12.64
CA ALA A 489 -6.86 -11.42 13.26
C ALA A 489 -6.15 -10.93 14.53
N ARG A 490 -5.51 -9.75 14.48
CA ARG A 490 -4.87 -9.13 15.64
C ARG A 490 -5.88 -8.87 16.75
N ARG A 491 -7.04 -8.28 16.42
CA ARG A 491 -8.13 -8.05 17.37
C ARG A 491 -8.65 -9.38 17.99
N TYR A 492 -8.76 -10.42 17.18
CA TYR A 492 -9.14 -11.74 17.69
C TYR A 492 -8.09 -12.29 18.67
N PHE A 493 -6.81 -12.23 18.31
CA PHE A 493 -5.74 -12.75 19.19
C PHE A 493 -5.52 -11.90 20.44
N SER A 494 -5.72 -10.60 20.40
CA SER A 494 -5.56 -9.69 21.56
C SER A 494 -6.47 -10.05 22.74
N GLN A 495 -7.54 -10.80 22.50
CA GLN A 495 -8.43 -11.31 23.56
C GLN A 495 -7.81 -12.45 24.38
N TYR A 496 -6.69 -13.03 23.91
CA TYR A 496 -6.06 -14.17 24.57
C TYR A 496 -4.80 -13.75 25.33
N LYS A 497 -4.69 -14.15 26.60
CA LYS A 497 -3.50 -13.89 27.43
C LYS A 497 -2.18 -14.40 26.80
N THR A 498 -2.25 -15.45 26.00
CA THR A 498 -1.10 -16.01 25.30
C THR A 498 -0.53 -15.06 24.25
N TRP A 499 -1.36 -14.27 23.58
CA TRP A 499 -0.94 -13.27 22.62
C TRP A 499 -0.11 -12.16 23.29
N ASN A 500 -0.58 -11.66 24.43
CA ASN A 500 0.08 -10.58 25.17
C ASN A 500 1.42 -10.99 25.79
N LYS A 501 1.67 -12.32 25.90
CA LYS A 501 2.96 -12.87 26.35
C LYS A 501 3.97 -13.09 25.22
N MET A 502 3.54 -13.00 23.97
CA MET A 502 4.41 -13.15 22.80
C MET A 502 5.23 -11.88 22.60
N ASN A 503 6.50 -12.05 22.21
CA ASN A 503 7.30 -10.93 21.73
C ASN A 503 6.82 -10.46 20.34
N PRO A 504 7.19 -9.25 19.88
CA PRO A 504 6.74 -8.70 18.59
C PRO A 504 7.03 -9.61 17.39
N VAL A 505 8.16 -10.32 17.37
CA VAL A 505 8.53 -11.25 16.29
C VAL A 505 7.58 -12.45 16.25
N GLN A 506 7.25 -13.02 17.40
CA GLN A 506 6.30 -14.13 17.50
C GLN A 506 4.89 -13.71 17.06
N GLN A 507 4.46 -12.49 17.42
CA GLN A 507 3.18 -11.94 16.98
C GLN A 507 3.18 -11.73 15.46
N ALA A 508 4.25 -11.16 14.89
CA ALA A 508 4.40 -10.97 13.46
C ALA A 508 4.34 -12.30 12.71
N ASN A 509 5.09 -13.32 13.15
CA ASN A 509 5.08 -14.64 12.54
C ASN A 509 3.69 -15.28 12.53
N LYS A 510 2.90 -15.06 13.59
CA LYS A 510 1.52 -15.56 13.66
C LYS A 510 0.56 -14.88 12.67
N LEU A 511 0.87 -13.64 12.26
CA LEU A 511 0.06 -12.87 11.33
C LEU A 511 0.44 -13.09 9.85
N ILE A 512 1.58 -13.73 9.55
CA ILE A 512 2.04 -13.97 8.17
C ILE A 512 0.95 -14.58 7.26
N PRO A 513 0.21 -15.65 7.64
CA PRO A 513 -0.81 -16.22 6.76
C PRO A 513 -1.95 -15.24 6.42
N TYR A 514 -2.28 -14.35 7.35
CA TYR A 514 -3.30 -13.31 7.14
C TYR A 514 -2.81 -12.23 6.18
N ALA A 515 -1.55 -11.80 6.34
CA ALA A 515 -0.87 -10.85 5.46
C ALA A 515 -0.79 -11.39 4.03
N GLN A 516 -0.40 -12.65 3.87
CA GLN A 516 -0.37 -13.29 2.55
C GLN A 516 -1.76 -13.41 1.93
N THR A 517 -2.79 -13.65 2.73
CA THR A 517 -4.19 -13.67 2.24
C THR A 517 -4.66 -12.26 1.83
N THR A 518 -4.20 -11.20 2.50
CA THR A 518 -4.45 -9.81 2.08
C THR A 518 -3.77 -9.52 0.75
N LYS A 519 -2.49 -9.90 0.61
CA LYS A 519 -1.77 -9.78 -0.68
C LYS A 519 -2.47 -10.54 -1.82
N LEU A 520 -3.01 -11.74 -1.55
CA LEU A 520 -3.80 -12.48 -2.54
C LEU A 520 -5.04 -11.71 -2.98
N GLN A 521 -5.77 -11.11 -2.04
CA GLN A 521 -6.94 -10.29 -2.34
C GLN A 521 -6.57 -9.09 -3.22
N ASP A 522 -5.47 -8.42 -2.92
CA ASP A 522 -4.98 -7.27 -3.69
C ASP A 522 -4.57 -7.68 -5.10
N GLN A 523 -3.83 -8.78 -5.25
CA GLN A 523 -3.44 -9.32 -6.55
C GLN A 523 -4.64 -9.74 -7.40
N LEU A 524 -5.65 -10.42 -6.81
CA LEU A 524 -6.89 -10.79 -7.50
C LEU A 524 -7.66 -9.56 -7.97
N SER A 525 -7.79 -8.55 -7.11
CA SER A 525 -8.53 -7.32 -7.43
C SER A 525 -7.80 -6.42 -8.43
N ASN A 526 -6.51 -6.67 -8.67
CA ASN A 526 -5.69 -5.93 -9.63
C ASN A 526 -5.75 -6.53 -11.06
N LEU A 527 -6.59 -7.51 -11.32
CA LEU A 527 -6.71 -8.14 -12.61
C LEU A 527 -7.96 -7.69 -13.35
N LYS A 528 -7.82 -7.30 -14.62
CA LYS A 528 -8.92 -7.02 -15.54
C LYS A 528 -8.96 -8.07 -16.64
N ALA A 529 -10.17 -8.39 -17.08
CA ALA A 529 -10.39 -9.30 -18.21
C ALA A 529 -10.36 -8.52 -19.53
N ASN A 530 -9.60 -9.03 -20.47
CA ASN A 530 -9.68 -8.66 -21.88
C ASN A 530 -10.13 -9.91 -22.66
N LEU A 531 -10.95 -9.72 -23.68
CA LEU A 531 -11.32 -10.81 -24.61
C LEU A 531 -10.33 -10.79 -25.76
N ASP A 532 -9.75 -11.96 -26.06
CA ASP A 532 -8.95 -12.17 -27.26
C ASP A 532 -9.86 -12.40 -28.48
N THR A 533 -9.32 -12.37 -29.67
CA THR A 533 -10.01 -12.64 -30.95
C THR A 533 -10.80 -13.94 -30.96
N ASN A 534 -10.42 -14.90 -30.13
CA ASN A 534 -11.10 -16.20 -29.98
C ASN A 534 -12.08 -16.23 -28.79
N SER A 535 -12.53 -15.09 -28.28
CA SER A 535 -13.39 -14.96 -27.11
C SER A 535 -12.84 -15.62 -25.83
N THR A 536 -11.52 -15.84 -25.75
CA THR A 536 -10.86 -16.34 -24.54
C THR A 536 -10.53 -15.19 -23.60
N ILE A 537 -10.73 -15.41 -22.30
CA ILE A 537 -10.41 -14.42 -21.26
C ILE A 537 -8.91 -14.40 -21.01
N VAL A 538 -8.29 -13.24 -21.23
CA VAL A 538 -6.90 -12.98 -20.89
C VAL A 538 -6.88 -11.97 -19.74
N LEU A 539 -6.33 -12.37 -18.60
CA LEU A 539 -6.21 -11.45 -17.45
C LEU A 539 -4.92 -10.66 -17.52
N THR A 540 -5.07 -9.33 -17.52
CA THR A 540 -3.97 -8.37 -17.46
C THR A 540 -4.03 -7.59 -16.16
N ARG A 541 -2.87 -7.14 -15.67
CA ARG A 541 -2.79 -6.33 -14.45
C ARG A 541 -3.31 -4.91 -14.71
N ILE A 542 -4.11 -4.39 -13.81
CA ILE A 542 -4.57 -2.98 -13.82
C ILE A 542 -3.38 -2.08 -13.46
N ASN A 543 -2.68 -2.41 -12.36
CA ASN A 543 -1.41 -1.81 -11.98
C ASN A 543 -0.27 -2.79 -12.30
N SER A 544 0.69 -2.38 -13.12
CA SER A 544 1.80 -3.22 -13.56
C SER A 544 2.78 -3.58 -12.45
N HIS A 545 2.85 -2.79 -11.38
CA HIS A 545 3.75 -3.02 -10.25
C HIS A 545 3.27 -4.11 -9.28
N THR A 546 1.97 -4.44 -9.30
CA THR A 546 1.43 -5.52 -8.45
C THR A 546 1.73 -6.87 -9.07
N ARG A 547 2.32 -7.77 -8.31
CA ARG A 547 2.62 -9.16 -8.73
C ARG A 547 1.33 -9.98 -8.91
N LYS A 548 1.44 -11.19 -9.50
CA LYS A 548 0.31 -12.12 -9.67
C LYS A 548 0.62 -13.56 -9.23
N ASP A 549 1.74 -13.79 -8.55
CA ASP A 549 2.22 -15.13 -8.18
C ASP A 549 1.23 -15.86 -7.26
N LEU A 550 0.63 -15.15 -6.31
CA LEU A 550 -0.42 -15.69 -5.45
C LEU A 550 -1.67 -16.09 -6.26
N VAL A 551 -2.01 -15.34 -7.30
CA VAL A 551 -3.20 -15.64 -8.11
C VAL A 551 -3.06 -16.98 -8.84
N SER A 552 -1.90 -17.25 -9.46
CA SER A 552 -1.67 -18.49 -10.20
C SER A 552 -1.86 -19.72 -9.31
N ALA A 553 -1.21 -19.75 -8.15
CA ALA A 553 -1.37 -20.86 -7.20
C ALA A 553 -2.82 -21.00 -6.73
N PHE A 554 -3.51 -19.88 -6.45
CA PHE A 554 -4.89 -19.88 -5.99
C PHE A 554 -5.84 -20.49 -7.03
N VAL A 555 -5.78 -20.02 -8.27
CA VAL A 555 -6.70 -20.47 -9.31
C VAL A 555 -6.44 -21.91 -9.74
N TYR A 556 -5.18 -22.36 -9.73
CA TYR A 556 -4.81 -23.75 -10.00
C TYR A 556 -5.38 -24.71 -8.96
N GLY A 557 -5.30 -24.34 -7.67
CA GLY A 557 -5.90 -25.13 -6.59
C GLY A 557 -7.41 -25.24 -6.72
N LEU A 558 -8.11 -24.14 -7.00
CA LEU A 558 -9.55 -24.14 -7.21
C LEU A 558 -9.97 -24.94 -8.44
N TYR A 559 -9.21 -24.86 -9.53
CA TYR A 559 -9.45 -25.62 -10.76
C TYR A 559 -9.41 -27.13 -10.51
N TYR A 560 -8.34 -27.63 -9.87
CA TYR A 560 -8.23 -29.03 -9.53
C TYR A 560 -9.37 -29.52 -8.63
N ILE A 561 -9.68 -28.76 -7.57
CA ILE A 561 -10.75 -29.13 -6.65
C ILE A 561 -12.10 -29.20 -7.36
N ASN A 562 -12.39 -28.27 -8.26
CA ASN A 562 -13.62 -28.30 -9.04
C ASN A 562 -13.65 -29.47 -10.04
N SER A 563 -12.52 -29.80 -10.68
CA SER A 563 -12.46 -30.92 -11.65
C SER A 563 -12.77 -32.25 -10.99
N ILE A 564 -12.23 -32.51 -9.80
CA ILE A 564 -12.55 -33.76 -9.05
C ILE A 564 -13.99 -33.79 -8.55
N GLU A 565 -14.57 -32.65 -8.15
CA GLU A 565 -15.97 -32.55 -7.78
C GLU A 565 -16.88 -32.91 -8.96
N GLU A 566 -16.59 -32.38 -10.15
CA GLU A 566 -17.35 -32.68 -11.35
C GLU A 566 -17.26 -34.14 -11.76
N GLU A 567 -16.08 -34.74 -11.65
CA GLU A 567 -15.91 -36.19 -11.92
C GLU A 567 -16.71 -37.06 -10.94
N GLU A 568 -16.69 -36.75 -9.66
CA GLU A 568 -17.49 -37.47 -8.65
C GLU A 568 -19.00 -37.34 -8.93
N ARG A 569 -19.47 -36.15 -9.27
CA ARG A 569 -20.87 -35.92 -9.64
C ARG A 569 -21.30 -36.69 -10.90
N LYS A 570 -20.43 -36.73 -11.92
CA LYS A 570 -20.69 -37.50 -13.14
C LYS A 570 -20.78 -39.00 -12.84
N LYS A 571 -19.95 -39.53 -11.94
CA LYS A 571 -20.02 -40.93 -11.49
C LYS A 571 -21.34 -41.23 -10.75
N ASN A 572 -21.71 -40.40 -9.80
CA ASN A 572 -22.94 -40.56 -9.05
C ASN A 572 -24.18 -40.49 -9.95
N ASN A 573 -24.25 -39.57 -10.90
CA ASN A 573 -25.36 -39.49 -11.87
C ASN A 573 -25.42 -40.71 -12.81
N ARG A 574 -24.31 -41.31 -13.17
CA ARG A 574 -24.29 -42.53 -13.97
C ARG A 574 -24.80 -43.74 -13.18
N ASP A 575 -24.58 -43.82 -11.91
CA ASP A 575 -25.07 -44.89 -11.06
C ASP A 575 -26.59 -44.80 -10.86
N TRP A 576 -27.16 -43.58 -10.73
CA TRP A 576 -28.60 -43.37 -10.70
C TRP A 576 -29.29 -43.77 -12.02
N SER A 577 -28.70 -43.48 -13.16
CA SER A 577 -29.25 -43.89 -14.46
C SER A 577 -29.25 -45.42 -14.62
N LYS A 578 -28.29 -46.13 -14.06
CA LYS A 578 -28.29 -47.60 -14.02
C LYS A 578 -29.32 -48.17 -13.03
N ALA A 579 -29.53 -47.53 -11.90
CA ALA A 579 -30.55 -47.91 -10.94
C ALA A 579 -31.99 -47.77 -11.50
N GLN A 580 -32.29 -46.71 -12.26
CA GLN A 580 -33.57 -46.56 -12.95
C GLN A 580 -33.81 -47.64 -14.03
N TYR A 581 -32.78 -48.11 -14.73
CA TYR A 581 -32.91 -49.20 -15.70
C TYR A 581 -33.18 -50.56 -15.05
N ASN A 582 -32.74 -50.78 -13.82
CA ASN A 582 -32.97 -52.03 -13.10
C ASN A 582 -34.37 -52.07 -12.40
N PHE A 583 -35.07 -50.93 -12.31
CA PHE A 583 -36.45 -50.87 -11.79
C PHE A 583 -37.54 -51.00 -12.86
N LEU A 584 -37.14 -51.00 -14.16
CA LEU A 584 -38.04 -51.10 -15.31
C LEU A 584 -37.96 -52.43 -16.06
N ASN A 585 -37.18 -53.41 -15.60
CA ASN A 585 -37.13 -54.80 -16.00
C ASN A 585 -37.49 -55.69 -14.77
#